data_908b4678ce0e3f190b486cfa9e0c60d2
#
_entry.id   908b4678ce0e3f190b486cfa9e0c60d2
#
_cell.length_a   1.000
_cell.length_b   1.000
_cell.length_c   1.000
_cell.angle_alpha   90.00
_cell.angle_beta   90.00
_cell.angle_gamma   90.00
#
_symmetry.space_group_name_H-M   'P 1'
#
loop_
_entity.id
_entity.type
_entity.pdbx_description
1 polymer ?
#
loop_
_entity_poly.entity_id
_entity_poly.type
_entity_poly.pdbx_seq_one_letter_code
_entity_poly.pdbx_strand_id
1 'polypeptide(L)'
;KMSFRGMDLEYHHFLNEKFSIGGMIGWNTFYKDKGKLTGDFLFKGSKDIHTITGYQYRYINTVPIMVMGRYWLTDQNTTFRPYLGLGLGTSWTELKTDLGQFTATNARWQFAFAPEIGTIIPVNDQFAFNIGAKYTYGTKSGKVEAMQNFTISVGIVFMGN
;
A
#
# COMPACT_ATOMS: atom_id res chain seq x y z
N LYS A 1 8.08 -7.02 -8.07
CA LYS A 1 8.92 -5.90 -8.55
C LYS A 1 8.90 -4.84 -7.46
N MET A 2 10.05 -4.32 -7.07
CA MET A 2 10.19 -3.22 -6.10
C MET A 2 9.67 -1.93 -6.71
N SER A 3 8.95 -1.13 -5.94
CA SER A 3 8.59 0.25 -6.29
C SER A 3 9.11 1.17 -5.17
N PHE A 4 9.71 2.28 -5.56
CA PHE A 4 10.15 3.32 -4.63
C PHE A 4 9.14 4.50 -4.58
N ARG A 5 7.92 4.28 -5.07
CA ARG A 5 6.87 5.29 -5.15
C ARG A 5 5.75 4.94 -4.18
N GLY A 6 5.84 5.49 -3.00
CA GLY A 6 4.82 5.35 -1.97
C GLY A 6 5.05 6.35 -0.85
N MET A 7 3.97 6.76 -0.21
CA MET A 7 3.96 7.65 0.93
C MET A 7 2.81 7.24 1.84
N ASP A 8 3.07 7.18 3.13
CA ASP A 8 2.06 6.95 4.16
C ASP A 8 2.05 8.12 5.14
N LEU A 9 0.86 8.55 5.53
CA LEU A 9 0.63 9.47 6.63
C LEU A 9 -0.10 8.71 7.72
N GLU A 10 0.46 8.74 8.93
CA GLU A 10 -0.07 8.03 10.08
C GLU A 10 -0.21 8.97 11.28
N TYR A 11 -1.27 8.76 12.03
CA TYR A 11 -1.48 9.40 13.34
C TYR A 11 -1.72 8.32 14.37
N HIS A 12 -1.05 8.39 15.52
CA HIS A 12 -1.20 7.45 16.63
C HIS A 12 -1.46 8.18 17.94
N HIS A 13 -2.41 7.66 18.69
CA HIS A 13 -2.70 8.08 20.05
C HIS A 13 -2.39 6.93 21.01
N PHE A 14 -1.60 7.21 22.04
CA PHE A 14 -1.25 6.23 23.06
C PHE A 14 -2.43 6.04 24.02
N LEU A 15 -2.91 4.81 24.14
CA LEU A 15 -3.92 4.41 25.11
C LEU A 15 -3.27 4.14 26.48
N ASN A 16 -2.06 3.62 26.48
CA ASN A 16 -1.18 3.40 27.61
C ASN A 16 0.27 3.25 27.12
N GLU A 17 1.18 2.93 28.03
CA GLU A 17 2.62 2.81 27.73
C GLU A 17 2.96 1.75 26.66
N LYS A 18 2.12 0.72 26.52
CA LYS A 18 2.35 -0.44 25.65
C LYS A 18 1.45 -0.46 24.41
N PHE A 19 0.35 0.31 24.39
CA PHE A 19 -0.61 0.27 23.29
C PHE A 19 -0.90 1.65 22.74
N SER A 20 -0.91 1.75 21.42
CA SER A 20 -1.43 2.90 20.70
C SER A 20 -2.41 2.48 19.62
N ILE A 21 -3.36 3.37 19.33
CA ILE A 21 -4.32 3.24 18.24
C ILE A 21 -4.21 4.46 17.34
N GLY A 22 -4.41 4.29 16.06
CA GLY A 22 -4.27 5.38 15.12
C GLY A 22 -4.98 5.16 13.80
N GLY A 23 -4.77 6.09 12.90
CA GLY A 23 -5.24 6.02 11.53
C GLY A 23 -4.09 6.18 10.54
N MET A 24 -4.21 5.52 9.41
CA MET A 24 -3.26 5.60 8.32
C MET A 24 -3.98 5.85 7.00
N ILE A 25 -3.45 6.75 6.20
CA ILE A 25 -3.74 6.89 4.79
C ILE A 25 -2.43 6.81 4.02
N GLY A 26 -2.42 6.00 2.96
CA GLY A 26 -1.24 5.83 2.13
C GLY A 26 -1.53 6.01 0.65
N TRP A 27 -0.48 6.11 -0.12
CA TRP A 27 -0.53 6.05 -1.57
C TRP A 27 0.68 5.27 -2.08
N ASN A 28 0.41 4.18 -2.81
CA ASN A 28 1.44 3.33 -3.37
C ASN A 28 1.19 3.11 -4.86
N THR A 29 2.22 3.25 -5.67
CA THR A 29 2.14 3.01 -7.11
C THR A 29 3.10 1.90 -7.50
N PHE A 30 2.56 0.86 -8.14
CA PHE A 30 3.33 -0.25 -8.68
C PHE A 30 3.25 -0.24 -10.19
N TYR A 31 4.40 -0.39 -10.83
CA TYR A 31 4.53 -0.46 -12.28
C TYR A 31 5.01 -1.85 -12.70
N LYS A 32 4.35 -2.44 -13.67
CA LYS A 32 4.77 -3.70 -14.27
C LYS A 32 4.73 -3.59 -15.79
N ASP A 33 5.90 -3.60 -16.40
CA ASP A 33 6.06 -3.78 -17.81
C ASP A 33 5.92 -5.28 -18.14
N LYS A 34 5.00 -5.62 -19.02
CA LYS A 34 4.77 -6.98 -19.51
C LYS A 34 5.44 -7.24 -20.85
N GLY A 35 6.08 -6.22 -21.43
CA GLY A 35 6.72 -6.30 -22.73
C GLY A 35 5.71 -6.33 -23.89
N LYS A 36 6.19 -6.82 -25.04
CA LYS A 36 5.39 -6.93 -26.24
C LYS A 36 4.47 -8.15 -26.13
N LEU A 37 3.18 -7.92 -26.15
CA LEU A 37 2.15 -8.97 -26.15
C LEU A 37 1.36 -8.90 -27.44
N THR A 38 1.04 -10.07 -27.97
CA THR A 38 0.12 -10.25 -29.09
C THR A 38 -1.15 -10.89 -28.52
N GLY A 39 -2.28 -10.28 -28.74
CA GLY A 39 -3.57 -10.80 -28.27
C GLY A 39 -4.64 -10.65 -29.34
N ASP A 40 -5.56 -11.59 -29.36
CA ASP A 40 -6.72 -11.58 -30.23
C ASP A 40 -7.88 -10.88 -29.54
N PHE A 41 -8.43 -9.86 -30.17
CA PHE A 41 -9.53 -9.06 -29.64
C PHE A 41 -10.74 -9.13 -30.55
N LEU A 42 -11.90 -9.38 -29.95
CA LEU A 42 -13.19 -9.29 -30.60
C LEU A 42 -13.83 -7.93 -30.25
N PHE A 43 -13.96 -7.04 -31.20
CA PHE A 43 -14.64 -5.78 -30.97
C PHE A 43 -16.15 -5.97 -30.92
N LYS A 44 -16.81 -5.29 -29.98
CA LYS A 44 -18.27 -5.34 -29.84
C LYS A 44 -18.94 -4.83 -31.15
N GLY A 45 -19.56 -5.76 -31.89
CA GLY A 45 -20.20 -5.47 -33.17
C GLY A 45 -19.44 -5.95 -34.41
N SER A 46 -18.24 -6.49 -34.28
CA SER A 46 -17.48 -7.17 -35.33
C SER A 46 -17.50 -8.69 -35.12
N LYS A 47 -17.58 -9.44 -36.23
CA LYS A 47 -17.37 -10.89 -36.22
C LYS A 47 -15.90 -11.28 -36.45
N ASP A 48 -15.06 -10.32 -36.73
CA ASP A 48 -13.66 -10.57 -37.07
C ASP A 48 -12.78 -10.46 -35.84
N ILE A 49 -11.87 -11.41 -35.72
CA ILE A 49 -10.84 -11.44 -34.67
C ILE A 49 -9.67 -10.60 -35.18
N HIS A 50 -9.37 -9.52 -34.47
CA HIS A 50 -8.23 -8.67 -34.78
C HIS A 50 -7.08 -9.01 -33.85
N THR A 51 -5.96 -9.43 -34.42
CA THR A 51 -4.73 -9.67 -33.66
C THR A 51 -4.00 -8.34 -33.47
N ILE A 52 -3.93 -7.86 -32.24
CA ILE A 52 -3.25 -6.62 -31.88
C ILE A 52 -1.94 -6.99 -31.19
N THR A 53 -0.84 -6.47 -31.72
CA THR A 53 0.49 -6.57 -31.11
C THR A 53 0.88 -5.21 -30.57
N GLY A 54 1.13 -5.13 -29.25
CA GLY A 54 1.52 -3.87 -28.62
C GLY A 54 2.29 -4.09 -27.31
N TYR A 55 2.94 -3.03 -26.83
CA TYR A 55 3.51 -3.04 -25.50
C TYR A 55 2.41 -2.93 -24.46
N GLN A 56 2.39 -3.83 -23.48
CA GLN A 56 1.44 -3.79 -22.37
C GLN A 56 2.11 -3.22 -21.13
N TYR A 57 1.57 -2.11 -20.66
CA TYR A 57 1.93 -1.49 -19.39
C TYR A 57 0.80 -1.67 -18.40
N ARG A 58 1.15 -2.07 -17.18
CA ARG A 58 0.20 -2.15 -16.07
C ARG A 58 0.65 -1.23 -14.95
N TYR A 59 -0.24 -0.33 -14.57
CA TYR A 59 -0.10 0.54 -13.42
C TYR A 59 -1.11 0.11 -12.37
N ILE A 60 -0.65 -0.04 -11.15
CA ILE A 60 -1.49 -0.32 -10.00
C ILE A 60 -1.29 0.81 -9.01
N ASN A 61 -2.31 1.62 -8.81
CA ASN A 61 -2.36 2.63 -7.77
C ASN A 61 -3.21 2.11 -6.63
N THR A 62 -2.71 2.22 -5.41
CA THR A 62 -3.45 1.82 -4.21
C THR A 62 -3.44 2.94 -3.19
N VAL A 63 -4.61 3.19 -2.61
CA VAL A 63 -4.80 4.14 -1.52
C VAL A 63 -5.40 3.38 -0.34
N PRO A 64 -4.56 2.82 0.55
CA PRO A 64 -5.04 2.20 1.78
C PRO A 64 -5.51 3.27 2.77
N ILE A 65 -6.62 3.01 3.44
CA ILE A 65 -7.15 3.76 4.58
C ILE A 65 -7.42 2.75 5.68
N MET A 66 -6.69 2.85 6.78
CA MET A 66 -6.70 1.82 7.83
C MET A 66 -6.73 2.42 9.21
N VAL A 67 -7.33 1.69 10.13
CA VAL A 67 -7.11 1.86 11.57
C VAL A 67 -5.91 1.00 11.95
N MET A 68 -4.97 1.57 12.68
CA MET A 68 -3.72 0.94 13.09
C MET A 68 -3.72 0.74 14.59
N GLY A 69 -3.35 -0.46 15.03
CA GLY A 69 -3.03 -0.74 16.42
C GLY A 69 -1.56 -1.12 16.54
N ARG A 70 -0.84 -0.57 17.51
CA ARG A 70 0.56 -0.91 17.79
C ARG A 70 0.75 -1.35 19.22
N TYR A 71 1.52 -2.40 19.39
CA TYR A 71 2.04 -2.87 20.66
C TYR A 71 3.53 -2.56 20.77
N TRP A 72 3.90 -1.79 21.79
CA TRP A 72 5.26 -1.33 22.04
C TRP A 72 5.97 -2.31 22.96
N LEU A 73 7.14 -2.79 22.51
CA LEU A 73 7.91 -3.81 23.23
C LEU A 73 8.75 -3.21 24.36
N THR A 74 9.03 -1.90 24.29
CA THR A 74 9.81 -1.16 25.30
C THR A 74 9.02 0.02 25.83
N ASP A 75 9.45 0.57 26.95
CA ASP A 75 8.84 1.75 27.56
C ASP A 75 9.12 3.03 26.77
N GLN A 76 8.34 4.09 27.02
CA GLN A 76 8.44 5.33 26.24
C GLN A 76 9.77 6.10 26.41
N ASN A 77 10.53 5.84 27.49
CA ASN A 77 11.77 6.52 27.82
C ASN A 77 13.02 5.88 27.19
N THR A 78 12.86 4.87 26.32
CA THR A 78 13.99 4.19 25.71
C THR A 78 14.38 4.84 24.39
N THR A 79 15.69 4.85 24.08
CA THR A 79 16.24 5.38 22.82
C THR A 79 15.81 4.57 21.60
N PHE A 80 15.45 3.30 21.79
CA PHE A 80 15.02 2.39 20.75
C PHE A 80 13.67 1.79 21.13
N ARG A 81 12.65 2.08 20.34
CA ARG A 81 11.25 1.73 20.64
C ARG A 81 10.65 0.82 19.56
N PRO A 82 10.97 -0.48 19.61
CA PRO A 82 10.40 -1.44 18.67
C PRO A 82 8.91 -1.67 18.94
N TYR A 83 8.15 -1.92 17.87
CA TYR A 83 6.73 -2.19 17.93
C TYR A 83 6.31 -3.29 16.96
N LEU A 84 5.21 -3.94 17.29
CA LEU A 84 4.42 -4.79 16.41
C LEU A 84 3.08 -4.10 16.18
N GLY A 85 2.63 -4.08 14.94
CA GLY A 85 1.40 -3.41 14.58
C GLY A 85 0.51 -4.26 13.68
N LEU A 86 -0.77 -3.89 13.67
CA LEU A 86 -1.77 -4.44 12.78
C LEU A 86 -2.69 -3.33 12.29
N GLY A 87 -2.79 -3.21 10.97
CA GLY A 87 -3.74 -2.34 10.30
C GLY A 87 -4.94 -3.13 9.78
N LEU A 88 -6.13 -2.56 9.95
CA LEU A 88 -7.38 -3.07 9.40
C LEU A 88 -8.14 -1.94 8.73
N GLY A 89 -8.65 -2.16 7.52
CA GLY A 89 -9.39 -1.12 6.82
C GLY A 89 -9.73 -1.48 5.38
N THR A 90 -9.69 -0.48 4.54
CA THR A 90 -9.99 -0.62 3.12
C THR A 90 -8.85 -0.06 2.28
N SER A 91 -8.70 -0.58 1.06
CA SER A 91 -7.79 -0.06 0.06
C SER A 91 -8.54 0.19 -1.23
N TRP A 92 -8.49 1.42 -1.71
CA TRP A 92 -8.91 1.72 -3.06
C TRP A 92 -7.80 1.32 -4.02
N THR A 93 -8.11 0.43 -4.95
CA THR A 93 -7.14 -0.08 -5.92
C THR A 93 -7.62 0.23 -7.33
N GLU A 94 -6.79 0.93 -8.08
CA GLU A 94 -6.99 1.23 -9.49
C GLU A 94 -5.96 0.45 -10.32
N LEU A 95 -6.47 -0.38 -11.21
CA LEU A 95 -5.69 -1.13 -12.19
C LEU A 95 -5.86 -0.49 -13.55
N LYS A 96 -4.81 0.14 -14.07
CA LYS A 96 -4.72 0.63 -15.46
C LYS A 96 -3.92 -0.34 -16.29
N THR A 97 -4.51 -0.76 -17.39
CA THR A 97 -3.86 -1.60 -18.38
C THR A 97 -3.88 -0.87 -19.71
N ASP A 98 -2.71 -0.46 -20.16
CA ASP A 98 -2.52 0.18 -21.47
C ASP A 98 -2.04 -0.86 -22.48
N LEU A 99 -2.72 -0.96 -23.61
CA LEU A 99 -2.35 -1.79 -24.74
C LEU A 99 -2.37 -0.93 -26.02
N GLY A 100 -1.22 -0.41 -26.41
CA GLY A 100 -1.12 0.53 -27.52
C GLY A 100 -1.95 1.80 -27.27
N GLN A 101 -3.01 2.01 -28.06
CA GLN A 101 -3.92 3.16 -27.92
C GLN A 101 -5.14 2.89 -27.01
N PHE A 102 -5.26 1.68 -26.48
CA PHE A 102 -6.41 1.29 -25.65
C PHE A 102 -6.02 1.25 -24.17
N THR A 103 -6.78 1.95 -23.35
CA THR A 103 -6.64 1.95 -21.89
C THR A 103 -7.87 1.33 -21.25
N ALA A 104 -7.68 0.29 -20.48
CA ALA A 104 -8.71 -0.28 -19.61
C ALA A 104 -8.41 0.06 -18.15
N THR A 105 -9.37 0.70 -17.49
CA THR A 105 -9.27 1.06 -16.07
C THR A 105 -10.31 0.30 -15.28
N ASN A 106 -9.88 -0.38 -14.23
CA ASN A 106 -10.75 -1.00 -13.23
C ASN A 106 -10.35 -0.50 -11.85
N ALA A 107 -11.30 0.10 -11.14
CA ALA A 107 -11.09 0.58 -9.79
C ALA A 107 -12.11 -0.03 -8.84
N ARG A 108 -11.68 -0.46 -7.64
CA ARG A 108 -12.52 -1.08 -6.62
C ARG A 108 -11.97 -0.84 -5.22
N TRP A 109 -12.88 -0.79 -4.27
CA TRP A 109 -12.58 -0.90 -2.86
C TRP A 109 -12.39 -2.36 -2.47
N GLN A 110 -11.34 -2.63 -1.72
CA GLN A 110 -10.99 -3.96 -1.21
C GLN A 110 -10.85 -3.85 0.31
N PHE A 111 -11.33 -4.82 1.06
CA PHE A 111 -10.94 -4.94 2.47
C PHE A 111 -9.46 -5.26 2.54
N ALA A 112 -8.74 -4.62 3.46
CA ALA A 112 -7.30 -4.81 3.60
C ALA A 112 -6.91 -4.95 5.06
N PHE A 113 -5.88 -5.79 5.30
CA PHE A 113 -5.18 -5.86 6.58
C PHE A 113 -3.69 -5.76 6.36
N ALA A 114 -2.98 -5.21 7.35
CA ALA A 114 -1.58 -4.88 7.23
C ALA A 114 -0.84 -5.13 8.55
N PRO A 115 -0.30 -6.34 8.78
CA PRO A 115 0.67 -6.55 9.85
C PRO A 115 1.94 -5.74 9.57
N GLU A 116 2.50 -5.16 10.63
CA GLU A 116 3.72 -4.38 10.56
C GLU A 116 4.65 -4.65 11.73
N ILE A 117 5.92 -4.42 11.50
CA ILE A 117 6.96 -4.40 12.52
C ILE A 117 7.83 -3.18 12.26
N GLY A 118 8.26 -2.51 13.30
CA GLY A 118 9.13 -1.35 13.13
C GLY A 118 9.74 -0.90 14.45
N THR A 119 10.43 0.21 14.34
CA THR A 119 11.02 0.89 15.49
C THR A 119 10.95 2.40 15.32
N ILE A 120 10.76 3.08 16.44
CA ILE A 120 10.94 4.51 16.53
C ILE A 120 12.23 4.79 17.28
N ILE A 121 13.02 5.70 16.75
CA ILE A 121 14.29 6.17 17.31
C ILE A 121 14.12 7.66 17.63
N PRO A 122 13.82 8.03 18.89
CA PRO A 122 13.73 9.42 19.29
C PRO A 122 15.06 10.16 19.06
N VAL A 123 14.97 11.34 18.47
CA VAL A 123 16.14 12.23 18.28
C VAL A 123 16.11 13.34 19.35
N ASN A 124 14.92 13.84 19.64
CA ASN A 124 14.64 14.79 20.70
C ASN A 124 13.17 14.65 21.14
N ASP A 125 12.70 15.52 22.03
CA ASP A 125 11.35 15.47 22.60
C ASP A 125 10.24 15.73 21.56
N GLN A 126 10.56 16.25 20.37
CA GLN A 126 9.61 16.62 19.32
C GLN A 126 9.70 15.74 18.08
N PHE A 127 10.85 15.13 17.82
CA PHE A 127 11.11 14.38 16.59
C PHE A 127 11.72 13.02 16.84
N ALA A 128 11.28 12.05 16.04
CA ALA A 128 11.84 10.71 15.99
C ALA A 128 11.91 10.22 14.54
N PHE A 129 12.78 9.29 14.27
CA PHE A 129 12.77 8.50 13.03
C PHE A 129 11.96 7.23 13.23
N ASN A 130 11.17 6.87 12.24
CA ASN A 130 10.50 5.58 12.14
C ASN A 130 11.12 4.76 11.03
N ILE A 131 11.45 3.51 11.32
CA ILE A 131 11.86 2.51 10.34
C ILE A 131 10.94 1.32 10.52
N GLY A 132 10.26 0.91 9.45
CA GLY A 132 9.29 -0.16 9.53
C GLY A 132 9.21 -1.02 8.29
N ALA A 133 8.65 -2.20 8.46
CA ALA A 133 8.27 -3.12 7.41
C ALA A 133 6.80 -3.50 7.58
N LYS A 134 6.03 -3.37 6.51
CA LYS A 134 4.58 -3.57 6.48
C LYS A 134 4.24 -4.53 5.34
N TYR A 135 3.43 -5.54 5.64
CA TYR A 135 2.85 -6.41 4.62
C TYR A 135 1.38 -6.08 4.50
N THR A 136 0.96 -5.60 3.35
CA THR A 136 -0.45 -5.27 3.09
C THR A 136 -1.08 -6.32 2.20
N TYR A 137 -2.21 -6.87 2.65
CA TYR A 137 -3.04 -7.78 1.91
C TYR A 137 -4.42 -7.17 1.67
N GLY A 138 -4.78 -6.99 0.41
CA GLY A 138 -6.12 -6.58 -0.04
C GLY A 138 -6.90 -7.79 -0.57
N THR A 139 -8.12 -7.98 -0.11
CA THR A 139 -8.98 -9.09 -0.56
C THR A 139 -9.47 -8.86 -1.98
N LYS A 140 -9.80 -9.95 -2.68
CA LYS A 140 -10.42 -9.87 -4.00
C LYS A 140 -11.75 -9.10 -3.93
N SER A 141 -11.97 -8.18 -4.87
CA SER A 141 -13.22 -7.43 -4.99
C SER A 141 -13.63 -7.30 -6.45
N GLY A 142 -14.74 -7.94 -6.82
CA GLY A 142 -15.23 -7.95 -8.19
C GLY A 142 -14.21 -8.50 -9.19
N LYS A 143 -13.79 -7.65 -10.15
CA LYS A 143 -12.78 -8.02 -11.17
C LYS A 143 -11.34 -7.73 -10.75
N VAL A 144 -11.14 -7.09 -9.58
CA VAL A 144 -9.81 -6.81 -9.04
C VAL A 144 -9.41 -7.97 -8.15
N GLU A 145 -8.33 -8.65 -8.55
CA GLU A 145 -7.78 -9.79 -7.80
C GLU A 145 -7.19 -9.33 -6.45
N ALA A 146 -7.03 -10.30 -5.54
CA ALA A 146 -6.35 -10.06 -4.27
C ALA A 146 -4.96 -9.46 -4.50
N MET A 147 -4.63 -8.45 -3.73
CA MET A 147 -3.38 -7.74 -3.85
C MET A 147 -2.51 -7.93 -2.62
N GLN A 148 -1.24 -8.12 -2.86
CA GLN A 148 -0.23 -8.29 -1.82
C GLN A 148 0.93 -7.35 -2.11
N ASN A 149 1.36 -6.62 -1.11
CA ASN A 149 2.60 -5.85 -1.19
C ASN A 149 3.39 -5.91 0.12
N PHE A 150 4.69 -5.83 -0.02
CA PHE A 150 5.60 -5.66 1.10
C PHE A 150 6.27 -4.30 0.96
N THR A 151 6.19 -3.48 1.99
CA THR A 151 6.72 -2.12 2.03
C THR A 151 7.74 -2.00 3.14
N ILE A 152 8.90 -1.45 2.83
CA ILE A 152 9.86 -0.95 3.83
C ILE A 152 9.73 0.56 3.83
N SER A 153 9.52 1.15 4.98
CA SER A 153 9.32 2.58 5.15
C SER A 153 10.36 3.19 6.08
N VAL A 154 10.76 4.41 5.74
CA VAL A 154 11.52 5.30 6.62
C VAL A 154 10.74 6.60 6.69
N GLY A 155 10.50 7.10 7.89
CA GLY A 155 9.68 8.27 8.11
C GLY A 155 10.17 9.13 9.26
N ILE A 156 9.57 10.31 9.37
CA ILE A 156 9.75 11.24 10.49
C ILE A 156 8.47 11.21 11.31
N VAL A 157 8.62 11.13 12.62
CA VAL A 157 7.53 11.16 13.59
C VAL A 157 7.62 12.45 14.37
N PHE A 158 6.51 13.17 14.43
CA PHE A 158 6.34 14.32 15.30
C PHE A 158 5.68 13.85 16.59
N MET A 159 6.36 14.02 17.71
CA MET A 159 5.85 13.65 19.02
C MET A 159 5.17 14.88 19.63
N GLY A 160 3.86 14.76 19.89
CA GLY A 160 3.11 15.76 20.63
C GLY A 160 3.24 15.52 22.14
N ASN A 161 3.28 16.62 22.90
CA ASN A 161 3.18 16.61 24.36
C ASN A 161 1.76 16.25 24.80
#